data_10074b109c8ccd0fe4ad8789b4269cfc
#
_entry.id   10074b109c8ccd0fe4ad8789b4269cfc
#
_cell.length_a   1.000
_cell.length_b   1.000
_cell.length_c   1.000
_cell.angle_alpha   90.00
_cell.angle_beta   90.00
_cell.angle_gamma   90.00
#
_symmetry.space_group_name_H-M   'P 1'
#
loop_
_entity.id
_entity.type
_entity.pdbx_description
1 polymer ?
#
loop_
_entity_poly.entity_id
_entity_poly.type
_entity_poly.pdbx_seq_one_letter_code
_entity_poly.pdbx_strand_id
1 'polypeptide(L)'
;GYVSINVQSGEALDTHSFATLIGVGATTVNPYLAFDSLYQRHEKKLFGKFSFDECVQRYIKSVNAGLLKIMSKMGISVLSSYRGGCNFETVGLSRTIVSDYFPGVVSKISGIGLTGIEKKIRSIHKEAFESSETILPIGGIYRYRKNGETHQYQGKLIHLLQSAVGSNSYEAYKRYAEGIYNLPPINLRDLINFRKKKLGPSIELSKVEPIEKILKRF
;
A
#
# COMPACT_ATOMS: atom_id res chain seq x y z
N GLY A 1 -9.36 8.18 31.46
CA GLY A 1 -10.45 7.22 31.61
C GLY A 1 -10.46 6.22 30.46
N TYR A 2 -11.03 5.06 30.64
CA TYR A 2 -11.22 4.07 29.59
C TYR A 2 -12.38 4.53 28.69
N VAL A 3 -12.11 4.62 27.39
CA VAL A 3 -13.14 4.95 26.38
C VAL A 3 -13.07 3.95 25.23
N SER A 4 -14.22 3.69 24.62
CA SER A 4 -14.28 2.95 23.36
C SER A 4 -14.22 3.93 22.18
N ILE A 5 -13.42 3.60 21.19
CA ILE A 5 -13.30 4.38 19.96
C ILE A 5 -14.04 3.61 18.85
N ASN A 6 -15.15 4.17 18.42
CA ASN A 6 -15.94 3.63 17.30
C ASN A 6 -15.59 4.40 16.03
N VAL A 7 -15.06 3.73 15.05
CA VAL A 7 -14.69 4.34 13.76
C VAL A 7 -15.74 4.01 12.72
N GLN A 8 -16.30 5.04 12.09
CA GLN A 8 -17.15 4.91 10.92
C GLN A 8 -16.42 5.53 9.74
N SER A 9 -16.10 4.74 8.72
CA SER A 9 -15.29 5.21 7.59
C SER A 9 -15.65 4.50 6.29
N GLY A 10 -15.72 5.28 5.20
CA GLY A 10 -15.81 4.74 3.84
C GLY A 10 -14.50 4.17 3.30
N GLU A 11 -13.36 4.47 3.95
CA GLU A 11 -12.04 4.00 3.51
C GLU A 11 -11.67 2.62 4.06
N ALA A 12 -12.38 2.12 5.08
CA ALA A 12 -12.13 0.81 5.69
C ALA A 12 -12.74 -0.31 4.84
N LEU A 13 -12.05 -0.73 3.78
CA LEU A 13 -12.58 -1.71 2.82
C LEU A 13 -11.93 -3.08 2.94
N ASP A 14 -10.68 -3.16 3.36
CA ASP A 14 -9.86 -4.37 3.36
C ASP A 14 -9.28 -4.67 4.75
N THR A 15 -8.70 -5.87 4.89
CA THR A 15 -8.10 -6.34 6.14
C THR A 15 -7.02 -5.39 6.68
N HIS A 16 -6.22 -4.75 5.84
CA HIS A 16 -5.17 -3.84 6.28
C HIS A 16 -5.72 -2.57 6.91
N SER A 17 -6.80 -2.03 6.37
CA SER A 17 -7.49 -0.88 6.96
C SER A 17 -7.98 -1.19 8.38
N PHE A 18 -8.60 -2.35 8.58
CA PHE A 18 -9.03 -2.80 9.91
C PHE A 18 -7.84 -3.04 10.85
N ALA A 19 -6.80 -3.70 10.36
CA ALA A 19 -5.60 -3.97 11.14
C ALA A 19 -4.94 -2.68 11.63
N THR A 20 -4.84 -1.67 10.77
CA THR A 20 -4.28 -0.36 11.11
C THR A 20 -5.14 0.37 12.15
N LEU A 21 -6.45 0.46 11.92
CA LEU A 21 -7.37 1.14 12.84
C LEU A 21 -7.38 0.51 14.24
N ILE A 22 -7.45 -0.82 14.31
CA ILE A 22 -7.41 -1.54 15.60
C ILE A 22 -6.02 -1.38 16.23
N GLY A 23 -4.97 -1.44 15.47
CA GLY A 23 -3.59 -1.30 15.94
C GLY A 23 -3.30 0.07 16.56
N VAL A 24 -3.97 1.15 16.10
CA VAL A 24 -3.88 2.49 16.69
C VAL A 24 -4.95 2.75 17.77
N GLY A 25 -5.80 1.78 18.07
CA GLY A 25 -6.66 1.83 19.24
C GLY A 25 -8.17 1.75 19.01
N ALA A 26 -8.65 1.63 17.77
CA ALA A 26 -10.08 1.48 17.50
C ALA A 26 -10.65 0.23 18.20
N THR A 27 -11.83 0.39 18.80
CA THR A 27 -12.56 -0.69 19.45
C THR A 27 -13.49 -1.39 18.46
N THR A 28 -14.20 -0.59 17.65
CA THR A 28 -15.06 -1.08 16.59
C THR A 28 -14.86 -0.28 15.31
N VAL A 29 -15.11 -0.92 14.18
CA VAL A 29 -15.02 -0.30 12.86
C VAL A 29 -16.32 -0.59 12.10
N ASN A 30 -17.02 0.45 11.66
CA ASN A 30 -18.16 0.35 10.75
C ASN A 30 -17.73 0.74 9.33
N PRO A 31 -17.52 -0.23 8.44
CA PRO A 31 -17.14 -0.01 7.04
C PRO A 31 -18.38 0.22 6.16
N TYR A 32 -19.13 1.29 6.40
CA TYR A 32 -20.43 1.48 5.76
C TYR A 32 -20.37 1.41 4.23
N LEU A 33 -19.35 1.98 3.61
CA LEU A 33 -19.21 1.96 2.14
C LEU A 33 -18.89 0.55 1.59
N ALA A 34 -18.21 -0.30 2.37
CA ALA A 34 -18.03 -1.71 1.99
C ALA A 34 -19.38 -2.43 1.97
N PHE A 35 -20.23 -2.21 2.97
CA PHE A 35 -21.58 -2.80 3.00
C PHE A 35 -22.48 -2.27 1.87
N ASP A 36 -22.45 -0.97 1.61
CA ASP A 36 -23.18 -0.37 0.49
C ASP A 36 -22.70 -0.93 -0.86
N SER A 37 -21.39 -1.13 -1.00
CA SER A 37 -20.80 -1.75 -2.19
C SER A 37 -21.23 -3.22 -2.37
N LEU A 38 -21.33 -3.97 -1.27
CA LEU A 38 -21.86 -5.34 -1.29
C LEU A 38 -23.33 -5.35 -1.68
N TYR A 39 -24.13 -4.45 -1.11
CA TYR A 39 -25.55 -4.31 -1.43
C TYR A 39 -25.75 -4.02 -2.93
N GLN A 40 -25.07 -3.00 -3.45
CA GLN A 40 -25.15 -2.65 -4.87
C GLN A 40 -24.78 -3.81 -5.81
N ARG A 41 -23.74 -4.58 -5.44
CA ARG A 41 -23.31 -5.75 -6.21
C ARG A 41 -24.32 -6.90 -6.12
N HIS A 42 -24.94 -7.07 -4.96
CA HIS A 42 -25.99 -8.05 -4.76
C HIS A 42 -27.21 -7.73 -5.62
N GLU A 43 -27.69 -6.47 -5.63
CA GLU A 43 -28.76 -6.00 -6.50
C GLU A 43 -28.48 -6.26 -8.00
N LYS A 44 -27.23 -6.09 -8.40
CA LYS A 44 -26.77 -6.41 -9.76
C LYS A 44 -26.58 -7.92 -10.01
N LYS A 45 -26.96 -8.79 -9.07
CA LYS A 45 -26.83 -10.26 -9.14
C LYS A 45 -25.43 -10.78 -9.42
N LEU A 46 -24.40 -10.02 -9.02
CA LEU A 46 -22.99 -10.39 -9.26
C LEU A 46 -22.47 -11.48 -8.31
N PHE A 47 -23.21 -11.81 -7.26
CA PHE A 47 -22.87 -12.83 -6.28
C PHE A 47 -23.64 -14.15 -6.47
N GLY A 48 -24.30 -14.31 -7.60
CA GLY A 48 -25.03 -15.52 -7.93
C GLY A 48 -26.23 -15.76 -7.01
N LYS A 49 -26.26 -16.90 -6.31
CA LYS A 49 -27.41 -17.33 -5.48
C LYS A 49 -27.30 -16.91 -4.00
N PHE A 50 -26.23 -16.23 -3.60
CA PHE A 50 -26.06 -15.82 -2.20
C PHE A 50 -27.06 -14.73 -1.83
N SER A 51 -27.63 -14.82 -0.63
CA SER A 51 -28.40 -13.74 -0.03
C SER A 51 -27.48 -12.58 0.35
N PHE A 52 -28.06 -11.40 0.58
CA PHE A 52 -27.26 -10.25 1.03
C PHE A 52 -26.57 -10.52 2.37
N ASP A 53 -27.30 -11.13 3.32
CA ASP A 53 -26.74 -11.51 4.63
C ASP A 53 -25.55 -12.47 4.50
N GLU A 54 -25.65 -13.46 3.62
CA GLU A 54 -24.53 -14.35 3.34
C GLU A 54 -23.31 -13.60 2.78
N CYS A 55 -23.52 -12.62 1.91
CA CYS A 55 -22.44 -11.79 1.37
C CYS A 55 -21.76 -11.00 2.49
N VAL A 56 -22.53 -10.38 3.38
CA VAL A 56 -22.03 -9.64 4.55
C VAL A 56 -21.25 -10.57 5.48
N GLN A 57 -21.81 -11.73 5.83
CA GLN A 57 -21.13 -12.69 6.71
C GLN A 57 -19.82 -13.21 6.11
N ARG A 58 -19.77 -13.45 4.81
CA ARG A 58 -18.54 -13.84 4.10
C ARG A 58 -17.49 -12.75 4.13
N TYR A 59 -17.90 -11.48 3.96
CA TYR A 59 -17.00 -10.34 4.07
C TYR A 59 -16.42 -10.24 5.49
N ILE A 60 -17.25 -10.27 6.52
CA ILE A 60 -16.83 -10.22 7.93
C ILE A 60 -15.87 -11.39 8.23
N LYS A 61 -16.22 -12.60 7.81
CA LYS A 61 -15.39 -13.80 7.98
C LYS A 61 -14.02 -13.64 7.30
N SER A 62 -13.98 -13.03 6.11
CA SER A 62 -12.73 -12.77 5.38
C SER A 62 -11.84 -11.78 6.13
N VAL A 63 -12.40 -10.66 6.61
CA VAL A 63 -11.67 -9.67 7.41
C VAL A 63 -11.13 -10.31 8.69
N ASN A 64 -11.97 -11.05 9.41
CA ASN A 64 -11.56 -11.73 10.65
C ASN A 64 -10.42 -12.74 10.42
N ALA A 65 -10.53 -13.56 9.35
CA ALA A 65 -9.47 -14.51 8.99
C ALA A 65 -8.16 -13.79 8.65
N GLY A 66 -8.25 -12.64 7.98
CA GLY A 66 -7.09 -11.81 7.68
C GLY A 66 -6.45 -11.21 8.93
N LEU A 67 -7.23 -10.69 9.87
CA LEU A 67 -6.75 -10.18 11.15
C LEU A 67 -6.07 -11.27 11.98
N LEU A 68 -6.68 -12.45 12.09
CA LEU A 68 -6.09 -13.60 12.78
C LEU A 68 -4.75 -14.01 12.15
N LYS A 69 -4.66 -13.96 10.82
CA LYS A 69 -3.41 -14.25 10.11
C LYS A 69 -2.31 -13.23 10.44
N ILE A 70 -2.65 -11.93 10.48
CA ILE A 70 -1.71 -10.87 10.87
C ILE A 70 -1.24 -11.08 12.30
N MET A 71 -2.16 -11.26 13.24
CA MET A 71 -1.85 -11.50 14.65
C MET A 71 -0.97 -12.75 14.85
N SER A 72 -1.29 -13.83 14.16
CA SER A 72 -0.53 -15.08 14.20
C SER A 72 0.92 -14.88 13.74
N LYS A 73 1.14 -14.12 12.67
CA LYS A 73 2.49 -13.78 12.20
C LYS A 73 3.27 -12.90 13.18
N MET A 74 2.59 -12.11 14.00
CA MET A 74 3.18 -11.28 15.03
C MET A 74 3.35 -12.01 16.38
N GLY A 75 2.85 -13.25 16.48
CA GLY A 75 2.85 -14.01 17.73
C GLY A 75 1.87 -13.49 18.78
N ILE A 76 0.82 -12.78 18.37
CA ILE A 76 -0.19 -12.20 19.26
C ILE A 76 -1.43 -13.10 19.25
N SER A 77 -1.81 -13.64 20.40
CA SER A 77 -2.93 -14.58 20.53
C SER A 77 -4.26 -13.91 20.89
N VAL A 78 -4.25 -12.73 21.49
CA VAL A 78 -5.45 -12.02 21.94
C VAL A 78 -5.53 -10.62 21.34
N LEU A 79 -6.73 -10.23 20.91
CA LEU A 79 -6.96 -8.94 20.24
C LEU A 79 -6.67 -7.74 21.15
N SER A 80 -6.86 -7.87 22.45
CA SER A 80 -6.55 -6.82 23.43
C SER A 80 -5.06 -6.47 23.49
N SER A 81 -4.18 -7.40 23.15
CA SER A 81 -2.74 -7.16 23.05
C SER A 81 -2.33 -6.56 21.71
N TYR A 82 -3.15 -6.70 20.68
CA TYR A 82 -2.96 -6.09 19.39
C TYR A 82 -3.49 -4.65 19.33
N ARG A 83 -4.68 -4.43 19.92
CA ARG A 83 -5.35 -3.14 19.93
C ARG A 83 -4.53 -2.07 20.66
N GLY A 84 -4.22 -0.99 19.96
CA GLY A 84 -3.40 0.09 20.50
C GLY A 84 -1.94 -0.27 20.73
N GLY A 85 -1.48 -1.41 20.23
CA GLY A 85 -0.08 -1.85 20.32
C GLY A 85 0.88 -1.02 19.47
N CYS A 86 0.37 -0.15 18.58
CA CYS A 86 1.14 0.76 17.75
C CYS A 86 2.31 0.08 17.00
N ASN A 87 2.11 -1.16 16.58
CA ASN A 87 3.13 -1.98 15.92
C ASN A 87 3.35 -1.58 14.45
N PHE A 88 3.14 -0.32 14.13
CA PHE A 88 3.26 0.25 12.79
C PHE A 88 4.28 1.37 12.79
N GLU A 89 4.88 1.55 11.64
CA GLU A 89 5.73 2.71 11.36
C GLU A 89 4.95 3.66 10.45
N THR A 90 4.82 4.91 10.87
CA THR A 90 4.15 5.93 10.06
C THR A 90 5.13 6.49 9.03
N VAL A 91 4.70 6.47 7.78
CA VAL A 91 5.43 7.03 6.65
C VAL A 91 4.55 8.05 5.94
N GLY A 92 5.09 9.26 5.72
CA GLY A 92 4.41 10.29 4.94
C GLY A 92 3.50 11.24 5.74
N LEU A 93 3.39 11.08 7.06
CA LEU A 93 2.76 12.07 7.95
C LEU A 93 3.82 12.86 8.71
N SER A 94 3.54 14.14 8.99
CA SER A 94 4.46 14.97 9.77
C SER A 94 4.62 14.39 11.18
N ARG A 95 5.83 14.52 11.73
CA ARG A 95 6.13 14.06 13.09
C ARG A 95 5.26 14.75 14.14
N THR A 96 4.88 16.01 13.91
CA THR A 96 3.97 16.76 14.78
C THR A 96 2.61 16.07 14.87
N ILE A 97 1.98 15.74 13.73
CA ILE A 97 0.71 15.01 13.72
C ILE A 97 0.83 13.67 14.43
N VAL A 98 1.91 12.93 14.16
CA VAL A 98 2.11 11.62 14.79
C VAL A 98 2.28 11.75 16.29
N SER A 99 3.06 12.74 16.75
CA SER A 99 3.22 13.03 18.18
C SER A 99 1.92 13.40 18.87
N ASP A 100 1.10 14.23 18.22
CA ASP A 100 -0.11 14.79 18.84
C ASP A 100 -1.28 13.80 18.87
N TYR A 101 -1.44 13.01 17.81
CA TYR A 101 -2.63 12.16 17.62
C TYR A 101 -2.36 10.67 17.73
N PHE A 102 -1.11 10.23 17.58
CA PHE A 102 -0.72 8.82 17.59
C PHE A 102 0.48 8.58 18.51
N PRO A 103 0.36 8.90 19.82
CA PRO A 103 1.47 8.74 20.76
C PRO A 103 1.94 7.28 20.78
N GLY A 104 3.26 7.07 20.74
CA GLY A 104 3.87 5.74 20.70
C GLY A 104 4.12 5.17 19.31
N VAL A 105 3.57 5.77 18.26
CA VAL A 105 3.86 5.36 16.88
C VAL A 105 5.17 5.94 16.41
N VAL A 106 6.01 5.11 15.78
CA VAL A 106 7.30 5.53 15.23
C VAL A 106 7.11 6.23 13.89
N SER A 107 7.74 7.42 13.72
CA SER A 107 7.76 8.16 12.47
C SER A 107 9.19 8.50 12.07
N LYS A 108 9.84 7.64 11.29
CA LYS A 108 11.19 7.87 10.78
C LYS A 108 11.18 8.81 9.57
N ILE A 109 10.20 8.64 8.68
CA ILE A 109 10.04 9.45 7.47
C ILE A 109 8.85 10.37 7.67
N SER A 110 9.13 11.66 7.82
CA SER A 110 8.12 12.71 7.93
C SER A 110 7.43 12.97 6.58
N GLY A 111 6.33 13.72 6.60
CA GLY A 111 5.57 14.02 5.40
C GLY A 111 4.60 15.18 5.59
N ILE A 112 3.35 15.01 5.09
CA ILE A 112 2.33 16.05 5.10
C ILE A 112 1.82 16.36 6.50
N GLY A 113 1.61 17.64 6.78
CA GLY A 113 0.93 18.15 7.97
C GLY A 113 -0.58 18.29 7.77
N LEU A 114 -1.27 18.91 8.73
CA LEU A 114 -2.72 19.14 8.68
C LEU A 114 -3.15 19.85 7.39
N THR A 115 -2.42 20.89 6.98
CA THR A 115 -2.71 21.63 5.73
C THR A 115 -2.61 20.71 4.50
N GLY A 116 -1.67 19.77 4.49
CA GLY A 116 -1.54 18.79 3.40
C GLY A 116 -2.70 17.80 3.37
N ILE A 117 -3.16 17.37 4.54
CA ILE A 117 -4.34 16.50 4.68
C ILE A 117 -5.60 17.24 4.23
N GLU A 118 -5.80 18.48 4.70
CA GLU A 118 -6.93 19.32 4.27
C GLU A 118 -6.96 19.47 2.74
N LYS A 119 -5.81 19.82 2.15
CA LYS A 119 -5.70 19.97 0.69
C LYS A 119 -6.10 18.69 -0.05
N LYS A 120 -5.67 17.53 0.45
CA LYS A 120 -6.02 16.22 -0.12
C LYS A 120 -7.53 15.95 -0.03
N ILE A 121 -8.12 16.19 1.14
CA ILE A 121 -9.57 15.98 1.35
C ILE A 121 -10.38 16.91 0.44
N ARG A 122 -10.00 18.19 0.35
CA ARG A 122 -10.65 19.15 -0.55
C ARG A 122 -10.53 18.73 -2.02
N SER A 123 -9.40 18.17 -2.44
CA SER A 123 -9.21 17.67 -3.80
C SER A 123 -10.15 16.50 -4.11
N ILE A 124 -10.26 15.53 -3.20
CA ILE A 124 -11.16 14.38 -3.34
C ILE A 124 -12.63 14.85 -3.39
N HIS A 125 -12.99 15.79 -2.50
CA HIS A 125 -14.34 16.36 -2.49
C HIS A 125 -14.67 17.09 -3.81
N LYS A 126 -13.74 17.91 -4.29
CA LYS A 126 -13.89 18.61 -5.56
C LYS A 126 -14.07 17.64 -6.73
N GLU A 127 -13.27 16.59 -6.80
CA GLU A 127 -13.40 15.56 -7.82
C GLU A 127 -14.78 14.87 -7.76
N ALA A 128 -15.27 14.56 -6.56
CA ALA A 128 -16.53 13.87 -6.37
C ALA A 128 -17.77 14.72 -6.73
N PHE A 129 -17.73 16.02 -6.50
CA PHE A 129 -18.92 16.87 -6.61
C PHE A 129 -18.87 17.91 -7.75
N GLU A 130 -17.68 18.26 -8.22
CA GLU A 130 -17.52 19.29 -9.27
C GLU A 130 -17.05 18.69 -10.61
N SER A 131 -16.67 17.41 -10.65
CA SER A 131 -16.23 16.76 -11.88
C SER A 131 -17.42 16.54 -12.81
N SER A 132 -17.28 16.94 -14.07
CA SER A 132 -18.22 16.61 -15.14
C SER A 132 -17.96 15.24 -15.76
N GLU A 133 -16.92 14.54 -15.33
CA GLU A 133 -16.58 13.23 -15.87
C GLU A 133 -17.53 12.17 -15.32
N THR A 134 -18.20 11.47 -16.24
CA THR A 134 -19.10 10.35 -15.92
C THR A 134 -18.39 9.01 -15.83
N ILE A 135 -17.13 8.95 -16.25
CA ILE A 135 -16.33 7.72 -16.28
C ILE A 135 -15.39 7.70 -15.08
N LEU A 136 -15.55 6.68 -14.24
CA LEU A 136 -14.67 6.47 -13.09
C LEU A 136 -13.25 6.09 -13.53
N PRO A 137 -12.22 6.47 -12.75
CA PRO A 137 -10.85 6.03 -12.99
C PRO A 137 -10.74 4.50 -13.06
N ILE A 138 -9.87 4.00 -13.93
CA ILE A 138 -9.70 2.54 -14.13
C ILE A 138 -9.23 1.83 -12.86
N GLY A 139 -8.51 2.54 -12.00
CA GLY A 139 -7.93 2.01 -10.77
C GLY A 139 -6.80 1.02 -11.08
N GLY A 140 -6.78 -0.11 -10.38
CA GLY A 140 -5.79 -1.15 -10.60
C GLY A 140 -4.67 -1.21 -9.56
N ILE A 141 -4.88 -0.67 -8.35
CA ILE A 141 -3.89 -0.64 -7.28
C ILE A 141 -3.48 -2.06 -6.83
N TYR A 142 -4.44 -2.97 -6.70
CA TYR A 142 -4.17 -4.36 -6.25
C TYR A 142 -3.83 -5.31 -7.39
N ARG A 143 -4.22 -4.98 -8.61
CA ARG A 143 -3.96 -5.78 -9.79
C ARG A 143 -3.76 -4.86 -10.99
N TYR A 144 -2.69 -5.10 -11.74
CA TYR A 144 -2.41 -4.35 -12.96
C TYR A 144 -3.63 -4.30 -13.90
N ARG A 145 -3.95 -3.11 -14.36
CA ARG A 145 -4.93 -2.85 -15.42
C ARG A 145 -4.31 -1.93 -16.45
N LYS A 146 -4.55 -2.22 -17.71
CA LYS A 146 -4.10 -1.35 -18.82
C LYS A 146 -4.72 0.05 -18.63
N ASN A 147 -3.90 1.09 -18.71
CA ASN A 147 -4.27 2.50 -18.48
C ASN A 147 -4.75 2.81 -17.04
N GLY A 148 -4.52 1.91 -16.10
CA GLY A 148 -4.74 2.15 -14.66
C GLY A 148 -3.46 2.54 -13.94
N GLU A 149 -3.42 2.24 -12.64
CA GLU A 149 -2.26 2.52 -11.78
C GLU A 149 -0.97 1.92 -12.31
N THR A 150 0.13 2.65 -12.13
CA THR A 150 1.46 2.19 -12.53
C THR A 150 1.98 1.14 -11.55
N HIS A 151 2.45 0.01 -12.08
CA HIS A 151 3.09 -1.04 -11.30
C HIS A 151 4.55 -1.22 -11.71
N GLN A 152 5.42 -1.56 -10.76
CA GLN A 152 6.81 -1.88 -11.04
C GLN A 152 6.95 -3.10 -11.97
N TYR A 153 6.12 -4.12 -11.72
CA TYR A 153 6.09 -5.35 -12.52
C TYR A 153 4.94 -5.31 -13.53
N GLN A 154 5.17 -4.64 -14.64
CA GLN A 154 4.22 -4.58 -15.75
C GLN A 154 4.47 -5.72 -16.74
N GLY A 155 3.40 -6.24 -17.34
CA GLY A 155 3.50 -7.35 -18.31
C GLY A 155 4.49 -7.07 -19.45
N LYS A 156 4.53 -5.84 -19.97
CA LYS A 156 5.49 -5.44 -21.01
C LYS A 156 6.95 -5.59 -20.57
N LEU A 157 7.27 -5.17 -19.34
CA LEU A 157 8.64 -5.27 -18.81
C LEU A 157 9.04 -6.72 -18.53
N ILE A 158 8.09 -7.51 -18.00
CA ILE A 158 8.30 -8.95 -17.77
C ILE A 158 8.60 -9.66 -19.09
N HIS A 159 7.83 -9.38 -20.15
CA HIS A 159 8.08 -9.95 -21.47
C HIS A 159 9.44 -9.55 -22.06
N LEU A 160 9.84 -8.29 -21.90
CA LEU A 160 11.16 -7.83 -22.32
C LEU A 160 12.28 -8.59 -21.61
N LEU A 161 12.16 -8.77 -20.29
CA LEU A 161 13.13 -9.53 -19.50
C LEU A 161 13.15 -11.01 -19.91
N GLN A 162 12.00 -11.65 -20.06
CA GLN A 162 11.90 -13.04 -20.52
C GLN A 162 12.51 -13.22 -21.92
N SER A 163 12.22 -12.29 -22.83
CA SER A 163 12.81 -12.29 -24.16
C SER A 163 14.33 -12.13 -24.12
N ALA A 164 14.83 -11.20 -23.31
CA ALA A 164 16.27 -10.98 -23.14
C ALA A 164 17.00 -12.24 -22.64
N VAL A 165 16.43 -12.90 -21.63
CA VAL A 165 17.00 -14.13 -21.05
C VAL A 165 16.87 -15.31 -22.03
N GLY A 166 15.69 -15.52 -22.62
CA GLY A 166 15.44 -16.65 -23.51
C GLY A 166 16.23 -16.60 -24.81
N SER A 167 16.50 -15.42 -25.35
CA SER A 167 17.32 -15.22 -26.55
C SER A 167 18.79 -14.90 -26.27
N ASN A 168 19.19 -14.81 -25.00
CA ASN A 168 20.51 -14.34 -24.56
C ASN A 168 20.92 -13.02 -25.23
N SER A 169 19.97 -12.09 -25.37
CA SER A 169 20.15 -10.84 -26.12
C SER A 169 20.36 -9.66 -25.17
N TYR A 170 21.57 -9.11 -25.17
CA TYR A 170 21.89 -7.90 -24.41
C TYR A 170 21.11 -6.68 -24.91
N GLU A 171 20.78 -6.63 -26.21
CA GLU A 171 19.97 -5.55 -26.78
C GLU A 171 18.54 -5.55 -26.23
N ALA A 172 17.93 -6.74 -26.09
CA ALA A 172 16.62 -6.87 -25.44
C ALA A 172 16.69 -6.50 -23.94
N TYR A 173 17.80 -6.84 -23.27
CA TYR A 173 18.02 -6.43 -21.88
C TYR A 173 18.14 -4.91 -21.73
N LYS A 174 18.83 -4.21 -22.63
CA LYS A 174 18.89 -2.74 -22.61
C LYS A 174 17.50 -2.11 -22.69
N ARG A 175 16.61 -2.60 -23.54
CA ARG A 175 15.21 -2.12 -23.64
C ARG A 175 14.45 -2.36 -22.34
N TYR A 176 14.67 -3.50 -21.67
CA TYR A 176 14.10 -3.76 -20.36
C TYR A 176 14.63 -2.76 -19.32
N ALA A 177 15.94 -2.58 -19.24
CA ALA A 177 16.58 -1.66 -18.31
C ALA A 177 16.10 -0.21 -18.52
N GLU A 178 16.04 0.25 -19.77
CA GLU A 178 15.50 1.56 -20.12
C GLU A 178 14.05 1.71 -19.67
N GLY A 179 13.22 0.67 -19.90
CA GLY A 179 11.84 0.65 -19.44
C GLY A 179 11.71 0.77 -17.93
N ILE A 180 12.57 0.13 -17.14
CA ILE A 180 12.61 0.25 -15.67
C ILE A 180 13.04 1.66 -15.23
N TYR A 181 14.10 2.22 -15.84
CA TYR A 181 14.60 3.55 -15.46
C TYR A 181 13.64 4.69 -15.80
N ASN A 182 12.77 4.50 -16.78
CA ASN A 182 11.77 5.50 -17.19
C ASN A 182 10.43 5.37 -16.44
N LEU A 183 10.30 4.43 -15.49
CA LEU A 183 9.11 4.35 -14.64
C LEU A 183 9.04 5.56 -13.70
N PRO A 184 7.84 6.09 -13.43
CA PRO A 184 7.67 7.05 -12.36
C PRO A 184 8.04 6.41 -11.00
N PRO A 185 8.39 7.20 -9.98
CA PRO A 185 8.69 6.67 -8.65
C PRO A 185 7.51 5.87 -8.09
N ILE A 186 7.74 4.60 -7.75
CA ILE A 186 6.73 3.68 -7.20
C ILE A 186 7.09 3.32 -5.77
N ASN A 187 8.37 3.12 -5.50
CA ASN A 187 8.87 2.78 -4.17
C ASN A 187 9.51 3.99 -3.51
N LEU A 188 9.53 4.02 -2.19
CA LEU A 188 10.25 5.09 -1.44
C LEU A 188 11.71 5.21 -1.86
N ARG A 189 12.34 4.09 -2.20
CA ARG A 189 13.72 4.04 -2.70
C ARG A 189 13.93 4.87 -3.97
N ASP A 190 12.94 4.93 -4.84
CA ASP A 190 13.01 5.67 -6.10
C ASP A 190 13.08 7.19 -5.89
N LEU A 191 12.68 7.66 -4.71
CA LEU A 191 12.77 9.06 -4.27
C LEU A 191 14.07 9.39 -3.54
N ILE A 192 14.93 8.40 -3.27
CA ILE A 192 16.14 8.54 -2.48
C ILE A 192 17.36 8.53 -3.41
N ASN A 193 18.35 9.37 -3.11
CA ASN A 193 19.62 9.37 -3.81
C ASN A 193 20.78 9.41 -2.81
N PHE A 194 21.98 9.05 -3.26
CA PHE A 194 23.18 9.14 -2.44
C PHE A 194 23.56 10.59 -2.13
N ARG A 195 23.91 10.86 -0.89
CA ARG A 195 24.44 12.15 -0.48
C ARG A 195 25.91 12.26 -0.91
N LYS A 196 26.16 12.69 -2.13
CA LYS A 196 27.52 12.79 -2.71
C LYS A 196 28.52 13.49 -1.79
N LYS A 197 28.11 14.52 -1.04
CA LYS A 197 28.96 15.25 -0.09
C LYS A 197 29.38 14.42 1.14
N LYS A 198 28.72 13.30 1.44
CA LYS A 198 29.04 12.39 2.57
C LYS A 198 29.64 11.07 2.13
N LEU A 199 29.68 10.80 0.84
CA LEU A 199 30.46 9.71 0.29
C LEU A 199 31.91 10.14 0.42
N GLY A 200 32.74 9.39 1.11
CA GLY A 200 34.18 9.63 1.17
C GLY A 200 34.83 9.65 -0.22
N PRO A 201 36.14 9.79 -0.31
CA PRO A 201 36.84 9.72 -1.59
C PRO A 201 36.53 8.39 -2.28
N SER A 202 36.45 8.39 -3.60
CA SER A 202 36.26 7.17 -4.39
C SER A 202 37.41 6.19 -4.14
N ILE A 203 37.09 4.94 -3.99
CA ILE A 203 38.11 3.88 -3.91
C ILE A 203 38.65 3.57 -5.30
N GLU A 204 39.90 3.11 -5.36
CA GLU A 204 40.52 2.63 -6.61
C GLU A 204 39.72 1.44 -7.17
N LEU A 205 39.58 1.38 -8.49
CA LEU A 205 38.86 0.29 -9.14
C LEU A 205 39.40 -1.11 -8.80
N SER A 206 40.70 -1.23 -8.60
CA SER A 206 41.38 -2.46 -8.18
C SER A 206 40.94 -2.98 -6.82
N LYS A 207 40.38 -2.11 -5.96
CA LYS A 207 39.86 -2.46 -4.63
C LYS A 207 38.36 -2.81 -4.67
N VAL A 208 37.68 -2.64 -5.80
CA VAL A 208 36.29 -3.04 -6.00
C VAL A 208 36.28 -4.54 -6.26
N GLU A 209 35.41 -5.27 -5.55
CA GLU A 209 35.28 -6.70 -5.73
C GLU A 209 34.82 -7.03 -7.17
N PRO A 210 35.56 -7.90 -7.91
CA PRO A 210 35.18 -8.25 -9.27
C PRO A 210 33.90 -9.10 -9.30
N ILE A 211 33.14 -8.95 -10.39
CA ILE A 211 31.83 -9.59 -10.54
C ILE A 211 31.89 -11.11 -10.45
N GLU A 212 32.98 -11.72 -10.89
CA GLU A 212 33.20 -13.16 -10.83
C GLU A 212 33.23 -13.69 -9.38
N LYS A 213 33.77 -12.90 -8.44
CA LYS A 213 33.73 -13.21 -7.01
C LYS A 213 32.32 -13.08 -6.44
N ILE A 214 31.57 -12.08 -6.87
CA ILE A 214 30.20 -11.86 -6.44
C ILE A 214 29.32 -13.04 -6.90
N LEU A 215 29.40 -13.40 -8.18
CA LEU A 215 28.60 -14.49 -8.78
C LEU A 215 28.87 -15.87 -8.15
N LYS A 216 30.09 -16.10 -7.64
CA LYS A 216 30.44 -17.38 -6.93
C LYS A 216 29.73 -17.55 -5.59
N ARG A 217 29.07 -16.50 -5.06
CA ARG A 217 28.34 -16.56 -3.79
C ARG A 217 26.85 -16.83 -3.96
N PHE A 218 26.38 -16.87 -5.19
CA PHE A 218 24.99 -17.19 -5.57
C PHE A 218 24.96 -18.49 -6.38
#